data_04b3b19d7814fa2788aebc2a686e1074
#
_entry.id   04b3b19d7814fa2788aebc2a686e1074
#
_cell.length_a   1.000
_cell.length_b   1.000
_cell.length_c   1.000
_cell.angle_alpha   90.00
_cell.angle_beta   90.00
_cell.angle_gamma   90.00
#
_symmetry.space_group_name_H-M   'P 1'
#
loop_
_entity.id
_entity.type
_entity.pdbx_description
1 polymer ?
#
loop_
_entity_poly.entity_id
_entity_poly.type
_entity_poly.pdbx_seq_one_letter_code
_entity_poly.pdbx_strand_id
1 'polypeptide(L)'
;MIQETEEKALVSQALEARKLAYAPYSGYTVGAALLTADGHRYLGGNIENASYGATNCAERTAFFKAVSEGEREFTAIAIAGGISGEAPVEYAR
;
A
#
# COMPACT_ATOMS: atom_id res chain seq x y z
N MET A 1 -2.08 -11.06 16.25
CA MET A 1 -1.80 -9.63 16.48
C MET A 1 -0.34 -9.33 16.21
N ILE A 2 -0.04 -8.30 15.45
CA ILE A 2 1.34 -7.97 15.15
C ILE A 2 1.93 -7.09 16.25
N GLN A 3 3.24 -7.15 16.40
CA GLN A 3 3.95 -6.36 17.40
C GLN A 3 4.13 -4.92 16.91
N GLU A 4 4.31 -4.01 17.84
CA GLU A 4 4.49 -2.59 17.54
C GLU A 4 5.67 -2.33 16.60
N THR A 5 6.77 -3.05 16.77
CA THR A 5 7.94 -2.92 15.90
C THR A 5 7.63 -3.34 14.47
N GLU A 6 6.81 -4.38 14.28
CA GLU A 6 6.37 -4.81 12.96
C GLU A 6 5.39 -3.81 12.35
N GLU A 7 4.51 -3.22 13.17
CA GLU A 7 3.62 -2.16 12.72
C GLU A 7 4.39 -0.97 12.15
N LYS A 8 5.41 -0.53 12.90
CA LYS A 8 6.24 0.61 12.47
C LYS A 8 6.99 0.30 11.19
N ALA A 9 7.52 -0.92 11.07
CA ALA A 9 8.21 -1.34 9.86
C ALA A 9 7.25 -1.38 8.68
N LEU A 10 6.03 -1.87 8.90
CA LEU A 10 5.03 -1.96 7.86
C LEU A 10 4.57 -0.57 7.39
N VAL A 11 4.38 0.36 8.33
CA VAL A 11 4.04 1.75 8.01
C VAL A 11 5.18 2.40 7.22
N SER A 12 6.43 2.18 7.63
CA SER A 12 7.59 2.69 6.89
C SER A 12 7.62 2.17 5.46
N GLN A 13 7.28 0.90 5.26
CA GLN A 13 7.20 0.30 3.93
C GLN A 13 6.03 0.88 3.11
N ALA A 14 4.92 1.18 3.76
CA ALA A 14 3.80 1.84 3.09
C ALA A 14 4.22 3.24 2.61
N LEU A 15 4.97 3.97 3.42
CA LEU A 15 5.51 5.27 3.03
C LEU A 15 6.43 5.15 1.82
N GLU A 16 7.31 4.14 1.81
CA GLU A 16 8.18 3.86 0.66
C GLU A 16 7.35 3.50 -0.57
N ALA A 17 6.27 2.75 -0.39
CA ALA A 17 5.42 2.32 -1.48
C ALA A 17 4.72 3.49 -2.19
N ARG A 18 4.62 4.66 -1.56
CA ARG A 18 4.09 5.86 -2.23
C ARG A 18 4.89 6.22 -3.48
N LYS A 19 6.16 5.85 -3.52
CA LYS A 19 7.03 6.09 -4.69
C LYS A 19 6.59 5.26 -5.90
N LEU A 20 5.83 4.20 -5.67
CA LEU A 20 5.30 3.35 -6.74
C LEU A 20 3.99 3.89 -7.31
N ALA A 21 3.42 4.91 -6.69
CA ALA A 21 2.14 5.46 -7.11
C ALA A 21 2.25 6.18 -8.45
N TYR A 22 1.19 6.07 -9.23
CA TYR A 22 1.04 6.81 -10.47
C TYR A 22 -0.25 7.63 -10.35
N ALA A 23 -0.11 8.88 -9.96
CA ALA A 23 -1.24 9.75 -9.63
C ALA A 23 -1.15 11.08 -10.39
N PRO A 24 -1.18 11.04 -11.74
CA PRO A 24 -0.98 12.25 -12.55
C PRO A 24 -2.16 13.23 -12.49
N TYR A 25 -3.31 12.77 -12.04
CA TYR A 25 -4.52 13.60 -12.03
C TYR A 25 -4.75 14.28 -10.68
N SER A 26 -4.67 13.52 -9.58
CA SER A 26 -4.93 14.05 -8.25
C SER A 26 -3.68 14.60 -7.55
N GLY A 27 -2.51 14.08 -7.88
CA GLY A 27 -1.30 14.37 -7.14
C GLY A 27 -1.28 13.74 -5.75
N TYR A 28 -2.29 12.95 -5.41
CA TYR A 28 -2.39 12.30 -4.10
C TYR A 28 -1.81 10.89 -4.21
N THR A 29 -0.65 10.68 -3.61
CA THR A 29 0.04 9.39 -3.67
C THR A 29 -0.23 8.57 -2.42
N VAL A 30 -0.60 7.32 -2.62
CA VAL A 30 -0.89 6.38 -1.54
C VAL A 30 -0.03 5.15 -1.72
N GLY A 31 0.58 4.71 -0.62
CA GLY A 31 1.32 3.47 -0.59
C GLY A 31 0.68 2.51 0.40
N ALA A 32 0.77 1.23 0.09
CA ALA A 32 0.28 0.18 0.98
C ALA A 32 1.35 -0.90 1.13
N ALA A 33 1.45 -1.45 2.32
CA ALA A 33 2.31 -2.58 2.60
C ALA A 33 1.45 -3.66 3.25
N LEU A 34 1.35 -4.81 2.60
CA LEU A 34 0.54 -5.95 3.03
C LEU A 34 1.46 -7.02 3.60
N LEU A 35 1.16 -7.46 4.82
CA LEU A 35 1.91 -8.52 5.48
C LEU A 35 1.09 -9.81 5.43
N THR A 36 1.68 -10.86 4.88
CA THR A 36 1.02 -12.15 4.80
C THR A 36 1.29 -12.99 6.05
N ALA A 37 0.53 -14.07 6.22
CA ALA A 37 0.66 -14.94 7.38
C ALA A 37 2.01 -15.64 7.43
N ASP A 38 2.64 -15.87 6.29
CA ASP A 38 3.97 -16.51 6.21
C ASP A 38 5.13 -15.50 6.24
N GLY A 39 4.84 -14.23 6.52
CA GLY A 39 5.87 -13.23 6.74
C GLY A 39 6.32 -12.48 5.49
N HIS A 40 5.70 -12.71 4.35
CA HIS A 40 6.02 -11.98 3.13
C HIS A 40 5.36 -10.61 3.14
N ARG A 41 5.97 -9.65 2.45
CA ARG A 41 5.44 -8.30 2.35
C ARG A 41 5.29 -7.91 0.89
N TYR A 42 4.13 -7.33 0.58
CA TYR A 42 3.82 -6.87 -0.77
C TYR A 42 3.46 -5.40 -0.73
N LEU A 43 4.13 -4.62 -1.56
CA LEU A 43 3.95 -3.17 -1.61
C LEU A 43 3.15 -2.80 -2.85
N GLY A 44 2.33 -1.78 -2.72
CA GLY A 44 1.57 -1.26 -3.86
C GLY A 44 1.35 0.23 -3.73
N GLY A 45 1.31 0.92 -4.87
CA GLY A 45 0.92 2.31 -4.94
C GLY A 45 -0.39 2.45 -5.69
N ASN A 46 -1.09 3.56 -5.47
CA ASN A 46 -2.31 3.81 -6.23
C ASN A 46 -1.96 4.14 -7.69
N ILE A 47 -2.83 3.72 -8.59
CA ILE A 47 -2.62 3.90 -10.01
C ILE A 47 -3.86 4.58 -10.59
N GLU A 48 -3.69 5.77 -11.13
CA GLU A 48 -4.77 6.52 -11.74
C GLU A 48 -4.76 6.35 -13.25
N ASN A 49 -5.94 6.25 -13.82
CA ASN A 49 -6.12 6.12 -15.24
C ASN A 49 -7.23 7.07 -15.68
N ALA A 50 -7.13 7.62 -16.90
CA ALA A 50 -8.16 8.49 -17.45
C ALA A 50 -9.53 7.78 -17.52
N SER A 51 -9.51 6.45 -17.65
CA SER A 51 -10.70 5.63 -17.52
C SER A 51 -10.83 5.19 -16.05
N TYR A 52 -11.81 5.71 -15.35
CA TYR A 52 -12.00 5.44 -13.93
C TYR A 52 -12.09 3.94 -13.60
N GLY A 53 -12.59 3.14 -14.52
CA GLY A 53 -12.71 1.71 -14.30
C GLY A 53 -11.38 0.99 -14.16
N ALA A 54 -10.28 1.60 -14.63
CA ALA A 54 -8.93 1.03 -14.53
C ALA A 54 -8.11 1.62 -13.36
N THR A 55 -8.67 2.58 -12.63
CA THR A 55 -7.99 3.18 -11.49
C THR A 55 -8.00 2.20 -10.31
N ASN A 56 -6.82 1.98 -9.72
CA ASN A 56 -6.67 1.09 -8.57
C ASN A 56 -6.12 1.84 -7.37
N CYS A 57 -6.65 1.53 -6.18
CA CYS A 57 -6.10 2.03 -4.93
C CYS A 57 -4.86 1.21 -4.55
N ALA A 58 -4.02 1.78 -3.67
CA ALA A 58 -2.76 1.17 -3.28
C ALA A 58 -2.95 -0.21 -2.62
N GLU A 59 -3.93 -0.34 -1.73
CA GLU A 59 -4.20 -1.60 -1.05
C GLU A 59 -4.64 -2.70 -2.02
N ARG A 60 -5.42 -2.36 -3.04
CA ARG A 60 -5.79 -3.33 -4.08
C ARG A 60 -4.58 -3.77 -4.87
N THR A 61 -3.70 -2.85 -5.22
CA THR A 61 -2.48 -3.17 -5.96
C THR A 61 -1.63 -4.16 -5.17
N ALA A 62 -1.42 -3.90 -3.88
CA ALA A 62 -0.65 -4.79 -3.01
C ALA A 62 -1.34 -6.16 -2.87
N PHE A 63 -2.66 -6.14 -2.65
CA PHE A 63 -3.44 -7.36 -2.46
C PHE A 63 -3.46 -8.22 -3.72
N PHE A 64 -3.69 -7.63 -4.88
CA PHE A 64 -3.71 -8.37 -6.15
C PHE A 64 -2.36 -8.99 -6.44
N LYS A 65 -1.27 -8.27 -6.16
CA LYS A 65 0.07 -8.79 -6.32
C LYS A 65 0.28 -10.02 -5.43
N ALA A 66 -0.10 -9.91 -4.14
CA ALA A 66 0.06 -11.00 -3.20
C ALA A 66 -0.74 -12.23 -3.63
N VAL A 67 -1.99 -12.05 -4.01
CA VAL A 67 -2.85 -13.15 -4.45
C VAL A 67 -2.29 -13.80 -5.71
N SER A 68 -1.78 -13.01 -6.65
CA SER A 68 -1.19 -13.55 -7.89
C SER A 68 0.08 -14.34 -7.61
N GLU A 69 0.77 -14.07 -6.49
CA GLU A 69 1.95 -14.82 -6.06
C GLU A 69 1.60 -16.05 -5.23
N GLY A 70 0.31 -16.31 -5.02
CA GLY A 70 -0.15 -17.50 -4.31
C GLY A 70 -0.57 -17.28 -2.86
N GLU A 71 -0.51 -16.04 -2.37
CA GLU A 71 -0.88 -15.77 -0.98
C GLU A 71 -2.39 -15.81 -0.80
N ARG A 72 -2.85 -16.35 0.33
CA ARG A 72 -4.28 -16.45 0.64
C ARG A 72 -4.61 -16.01 2.06
N GLU A 73 -3.61 -15.91 2.92
CA GLU A 73 -3.80 -15.54 4.33
C GLU A 73 -2.98 -14.30 4.65
N PHE A 74 -3.62 -13.33 5.28
CA PHE A 74 -3.04 -12.01 5.51
C PHE A 74 -3.13 -11.66 6.99
N THR A 75 -2.09 -10.98 7.50
CA THR A 75 -2.00 -10.61 8.91
C THR A 75 -2.33 -9.13 9.13
N ALA A 76 -1.80 -8.25 8.28
CA ALA A 76 -1.94 -6.82 8.50
C ALA A 76 -1.71 -6.05 7.20
N ILE A 77 -2.24 -4.84 7.16
CA ILE A 77 -1.95 -3.91 6.07
C ILE A 77 -1.69 -2.52 6.65
N ALA A 78 -0.70 -1.83 6.11
CA ALA A 78 -0.43 -0.43 6.44
C ALA A 78 -0.66 0.40 5.20
N ILE A 79 -1.25 1.57 5.38
CA ILE A 79 -1.57 2.49 4.29
C ILE A 79 -1.06 3.88 4.67
N ALA A 80 -0.37 4.52 3.75
CA ALA A 80 0.11 5.89 3.93
C ALA A 80 -0.22 6.70 2.69
N GLY A 81 -0.83 7.85 2.89
CA GLY A 81 -1.26 8.69 1.77
C GLY A 81 -1.04 10.16 2.03
N GLY A 82 -0.92 10.92 0.95
CA GLY A 82 -0.76 12.36 1.04
C GLY A 82 -0.52 12.98 -0.33
N ILE A 83 -0.60 14.29 -0.37
CA ILE A 83 -0.26 15.05 -1.56
C ILE A 83 1.26 15.01 -1.73
N SER A 84 1.72 14.86 -2.97
CA SER A 84 3.16 14.82 -3.26
C SER A 84 3.86 16.04 -2.67
N GLY A 85 4.92 15.77 -1.87
CA GLY A 85 5.70 16.81 -1.24
C GLY A 85 5.18 17.28 0.11
N GLU A 86 4.03 16.76 0.58
CA GLU A 86 3.47 17.11 1.87
C GLU A 86 3.56 15.93 2.85
N ALA A 87 3.39 16.23 4.15
CA ALA A 87 3.39 15.19 5.17
C ALA A 87 2.23 14.22 4.95
N PRO A 88 2.50 12.90 4.97
CA PRO A 88 1.45 11.91 4.73
C PRO A 88 0.57 11.66 5.95
N VAL A 89 -0.64 11.20 5.69
CA VAL A 89 -1.50 10.59 6.70
C VAL A 89 -1.28 9.07 6.62
N GLU A 90 -1.09 8.44 7.76
CA GLU A 90 -0.76 7.01 7.79
C GLU A 90 -1.51 6.27 8.87
N TYR A 91 -1.83 4.99 8.61
CA TYR A 91 -2.35 4.09 9.62
C TYR A 91 -2.06 2.64 9.25
N ALA A 92 -2.16 1.75 10.25
CA ALA A 92 -1.94 0.32 10.06
C ALA A 92 -3.07 -0.49 10.69
N ARG A 93 -3.40 -1.62 10.08
CA ARG A 93 -4.43 -2.55 10.56
C ARG A 93 -3.93 -3.97 10.61
#